data_76537337b9e92b550c0c68c748750e95
#
_entry.id   76537337b9e92b550c0c68c748750e95
#
_cell.length_a   1.000
_cell.length_b   1.000
_cell.length_c   1.000
_cell.angle_alpha   90.00
_cell.angle_beta   90.00
_cell.angle_gamma   90.00
#
_symmetry.space_group_name_H-M   'P 1'
#
loop_
_entity.id
_entity.type
_entity.pdbx_description
1 polymer ?
#
loop_
_entity_poly.entity_id
_entity_poly.type
_entity_poly.pdbx_seq_one_letter_code
_entity_poly.pdbx_strand_id
1 'polypeptide(L)'
;MNCENVFETMVEHAMDYFESNYIHSAILGVSGGIDSTVVAYIFREVSKRLNSKGYGFKLIGISMPTETTDKDEFRISELVGNSICNDFKILDITNEAKSITVPKLEGQWDWVNKFRLGNVKSRLRMIHLYDMAKAFGGIVVGTDNYTEFLLGYSTIGGDGLFDYCPIQYLWKSEVYELANYFLEIEIANKRWDRVHAISESIGIPPQAGLGISKTDLEEIGAPDYYTVDTILKSVLDDTPVPEEFDNEVISSVIRRYENNKYKRNLPIVIGRDKFNF
;
A
#
# COMPACT_ATOMS: atom_id res chain seq x y z
N MET A 1 1.60 6.10 19.29
CA MET A 1 2.05 7.22 18.40
C MET A 1 1.23 8.47 18.67
N ASN A 2 1.76 9.71 18.43
CA ASN A 2 0.91 10.91 18.40
C ASN A 2 0.26 11.02 17.00
N CYS A 3 -0.90 10.41 16.82
CA CYS A 3 -1.58 10.31 15.53
C CYS A 3 -1.96 11.67 14.94
N GLU A 4 -2.37 12.64 15.78
CA GLU A 4 -2.71 13.99 15.31
C GLU A 4 -1.51 14.70 14.69
N ASN A 5 -0.39 14.71 15.39
CA ASN A 5 0.83 15.36 14.88
C ASN A 5 1.38 14.67 13.63
N VAL A 6 1.35 13.34 13.58
CA VAL A 6 1.79 12.57 12.41
C VAL A 6 0.89 12.85 11.21
N PHE A 7 -0.43 12.86 11.41
CA PHE A 7 -1.39 13.18 10.36
C PHE A 7 -1.21 14.61 9.82
N GLU A 8 -1.10 15.60 10.71
CA GLU A 8 -0.88 16.99 10.30
C GLU A 8 0.43 17.14 9.51
N THR A 9 1.52 16.53 9.97
CA THR A 9 2.81 16.54 9.26
C THR A 9 2.71 15.95 7.86
N MET A 10 2.00 14.82 7.70
CA MET A 10 1.79 14.20 6.39
C MET A 10 0.96 15.07 5.46
N VAL A 11 -0.11 15.68 5.97
CA VAL A 11 -0.98 16.57 5.19
C VAL A 11 -0.21 17.81 4.75
N GLU A 12 0.51 18.48 5.65
CA GLU A 12 1.30 19.67 5.34
C GLU A 12 2.40 19.36 4.32
N HIS A 13 3.17 18.30 4.52
CA HIS A 13 4.21 17.89 3.58
C HIS A 13 3.62 17.57 2.18
N ALA A 14 2.50 16.88 2.13
CA ALA A 14 1.84 16.60 0.86
C ALA A 14 1.36 17.89 0.18
N MET A 15 0.72 18.80 0.93
CA MET A 15 0.27 20.08 0.39
C MET A 15 1.43 20.87 -0.22
N ASP A 16 2.53 21.01 0.52
CA ASP A 16 3.72 21.74 0.08
C ASP A 16 4.35 21.12 -1.17
N TYR A 17 4.44 19.78 -1.20
CA TYR A 17 4.99 19.07 -2.35
C TYR A 17 4.15 19.25 -3.61
N PHE A 18 2.83 19.05 -3.52
CA PHE A 18 1.94 19.16 -4.67
C PHE A 18 1.78 20.59 -5.17
N GLU A 19 1.71 21.57 -4.27
CA GLU A 19 1.61 22.99 -4.61
C GLU A 19 2.91 23.50 -5.26
N SER A 20 4.08 23.17 -4.69
CA SER A 20 5.39 23.59 -5.19
C SER A 20 5.75 23.00 -6.56
N ASN A 21 5.20 21.83 -6.88
CA ASN A 21 5.44 21.16 -8.16
C ASN A 21 4.30 21.34 -9.19
N TYR A 22 3.28 22.17 -8.87
CA TYR A 22 2.13 22.42 -9.74
C TYR A 22 1.37 21.13 -10.13
N ILE A 23 1.23 20.20 -9.19
CA ILE A 23 0.54 18.92 -9.37
C ILE A 23 -0.89 19.02 -8.82
N HIS A 24 -1.88 18.79 -9.67
CA HIS A 24 -3.29 19.02 -9.34
C HIS A 24 -4.09 17.75 -9.02
N SER A 25 -3.48 16.59 -9.06
CA SER A 25 -4.17 15.37 -8.65
C SER A 25 -3.25 14.31 -8.05
N ALA A 26 -3.77 13.55 -7.10
CA ALA A 26 -3.22 12.31 -6.57
C ALA A 26 -4.01 11.14 -7.13
N ILE A 27 -3.32 10.19 -7.76
CA ILE A 27 -3.92 8.97 -8.30
C ILE A 27 -3.60 7.81 -7.36
N LEU A 28 -4.64 7.19 -6.83
CA LEU A 28 -4.53 6.17 -5.81
C LEU A 28 -5.22 4.87 -6.24
N GLY A 29 -4.50 3.77 -6.17
CA GLY A 29 -5.09 2.44 -6.24
C GLY A 29 -5.85 2.13 -4.94
N VAL A 30 -7.17 1.97 -5.00
CA VAL A 30 -8.02 1.66 -3.85
C VAL A 30 -8.30 0.17 -3.82
N SER A 31 -7.59 -0.56 -2.96
CA SER A 31 -7.74 -2.01 -2.81
C SER A 31 -8.87 -2.41 -1.85
N GLY A 32 -9.28 -1.51 -0.95
CA GLY A 32 -10.15 -1.80 0.19
C GLY A 32 -9.38 -2.17 1.47
N GLY A 33 -8.08 -2.44 1.37
CA GLY A 33 -7.21 -2.67 2.52
C GLY A 33 -6.90 -1.39 3.30
N ILE A 34 -6.43 -1.58 4.55
CA ILE A 34 -6.21 -0.48 5.50
C ILE A 34 -5.24 0.58 4.99
N ASP A 35 -4.13 0.19 4.33
CA ASP A 35 -3.11 1.12 3.84
C ASP A 35 -3.68 2.08 2.80
N SER A 36 -4.37 1.56 1.79
CA SER A 36 -5.02 2.38 0.76
C SER A 36 -6.11 3.28 1.35
N THR A 37 -6.79 2.85 2.40
CA THR A 37 -7.82 3.63 3.11
C THR A 37 -7.20 4.78 3.90
N VAL A 38 -6.10 4.53 4.61
CA VAL A 38 -5.34 5.56 5.35
C VAL A 38 -4.79 6.61 4.38
N VAL A 39 -4.18 6.19 3.29
CA VAL A 39 -3.67 7.11 2.25
C VAL A 39 -4.80 7.91 1.60
N ALA A 40 -5.93 7.28 1.29
CA ALA A 40 -7.10 7.99 0.78
C ALA A 40 -7.58 9.08 1.75
N TYR A 41 -7.61 8.79 3.05
CA TYR A 41 -8.05 9.75 4.06
C TYR A 41 -7.08 10.93 4.19
N ILE A 42 -5.77 10.70 4.17
CA ILE A 42 -4.74 11.75 4.17
C ILE A 42 -4.96 12.68 2.96
N PHE A 43 -5.07 12.11 1.75
CA PHE A 43 -5.22 12.90 0.53
C PHE A 43 -6.60 13.57 0.39
N ARG A 44 -7.62 13.04 1.05
CA ARG A 44 -8.90 13.76 1.20
C ARG A 44 -8.72 15.07 1.97
N GLU A 45 -7.98 15.06 3.08
CA GLU A 45 -7.75 16.29 3.83
C GLU A 45 -6.82 17.25 3.06
N VAL A 46 -5.80 16.74 2.37
CA VAL A 46 -4.97 17.52 1.43
C VAL A 46 -5.85 18.21 0.39
N SER A 47 -6.74 17.45 -0.27
CA SER A 47 -7.66 17.99 -1.27
C SER A 47 -8.56 19.09 -0.69
N LYS A 48 -9.14 18.86 0.49
CA LYS A 48 -9.98 19.84 1.15
C LYS A 48 -9.22 21.14 1.46
N ARG A 49 -8.00 21.05 2.00
CA ARG A 49 -7.21 22.23 2.36
C ARG A 49 -6.69 22.98 1.14
N LEU A 50 -6.16 22.29 0.13
CA LEU A 50 -5.72 22.92 -1.13
C LEU A 50 -6.89 23.59 -1.85
N ASN A 51 -8.07 22.96 -1.90
CA ASN A 51 -9.24 23.53 -2.52
C ASN A 51 -9.80 24.74 -1.76
N SER A 52 -9.64 24.78 -0.42
CA SER A 52 -9.98 25.98 0.35
C SER A 52 -9.11 27.18 0.01
N LYS A 53 -7.90 26.97 -0.52
CA LYS A 53 -7.01 27.98 -1.04
C LYS A 53 -7.22 28.29 -2.55
N GLY A 54 -8.19 27.59 -3.21
CA GLY A 54 -8.48 27.75 -4.64
C GLY A 54 -7.54 27.01 -5.59
N TYR A 55 -6.75 26.03 -5.09
CA TYR A 55 -5.74 25.34 -5.90
C TYR A 55 -6.32 24.34 -6.92
N GLY A 56 -7.54 23.83 -6.71
CA GLY A 56 -8.20 22.93 -7.67
C GLY A 56 -7.67 21.49 -7.67
N PHE A 57 -7.30 20.96 -6.50
CA PHE A 57 -6.73 19.61 -6.33
C PHE A 57 -7.78 18.50 -6.22
N LYS A 58 -7.47 17.30 -6.75
CA LYS A 58 -8.35 16.12 -6.67
C LYS A 58 -7.60 14.87 -6.21
N LEU A 59 -8.21 14.12 -5.31
CA LEU A 59 -7.90 12.72 -5.06
C LEU A 59 -8.76 11.84 -5.99
N ILE A 60 -8.12 11.09 -6.88
CA ILE A 60 -8.78 10.16 -7.80
C ILE A 60 -8.45 8.74 -7.38
N GLY A 61 -9.44 8.03 -6.86
CA GLY A 61 -9.34 6.62 -6.48
C GLY A 61 -9.69 5.70 -7.64
N ILE A 62 -8.95 4.61 -7.80
CA ILE A 62 -9.20 3.63 -8.85
C ILE A 62 -9.17 2.23 -8.24
N SER A 63 -10.31 1.53 -8.27
CA SER A 63 -10.36 0.11 -7.96
C SER A 63 -10.18 -0.69 -9.25
N MET A 64 -9.28 -1.68 -9.22
CA MET A 64 -8.95 -2.49 -10.39
C MET A 64 -9.13 -3.98 -10.05
N PRO A 65 -10.40 -4.44 -9.97
CA PRO A 65 -10.70 -5.83 -9.69
C PRO A 65 -10.31 -6.76 -10.84
N THR A 66 -10.18 -8.04 -10.50
CA THR A 66 -10.11 -9.16 -11.45
C THR A 66 -11.13 -10.22 -11.03
N GLU A 67 -11.37 -11.23 -11.85
CA GLU A 67 -12.26 -12.36 -11.52
C GLU A 67 -11.90 -13.10 -10.22
N THR A 68 -10.65 -12.97 -9.74
CA THR A 68 -10.17 -13.60 -8.50
C THR A 68 -10.08 -12.62 -7.34
N THR A 69 -10.51 -11.39 -7.50
CA THR A 69 -10.57 -10.41 -6.41
C THR A 69 -11.64 -10.86 -5.41
N ASP A 70 -11.30 -10.84 -4.13
CA ASP A 70 -12.24 -11.14 -3.07
C ASP A 70 -13.42 -10.18 -3.08
N LYS A 71 -14.63 -10.68 -2.84
CA LYS A 71 -15.85 -9.88 -2.92
C LYS A 71 -15.94 -8.82 -1.81
N ASP A 72 -15.45 -9.15 -0.63
CA ASP A 72 -15.45 -8.20 0.49
C ASP A 72 -14.40 -7.12 0.28
N GLU A 73 -13.19 -7.47 -0.19
CA GLU A 73 -12.18 -6.47 -0.60
C GLU A 73 -12.72 -5.52 -1.66
N PHE A 74 -13.36 -6.05 -2.70
CA PHE A 74 -13.95 -5.22 -3.75
C PHE A 74 -15.06 -4.30 -3.20
N ARG A 75 -15.99 -4.84 -2.39
CA ARG A 75 -17.04 -4.06 -1.74
C ARG A 75 -16.47 -2.95 -0.87
N ILE A 76 -15.43 -3.24 -0.09
CA ILE A 76 -14.77 -2.22 0.76
C ILE A 76 -14.06 -1.18 -0.10
N SER A 77 -13.43 -1.58 -1.21
CA SER A 77 -12.83 -0.61 -2.13
C SER A 77 -13.86 0.38 -2.70
N GLU A 78 -15.07 -0.08 -2.99
CA GLU A 78 -16.19 0.79 -3.40
C GLU A 78 -16.65 1.72 -2.27
N LEU A 79 -16.75 1.22 -1.03
CA LEU A 79 -17.10 2.05 0.13
C LEU A 79 -16.06 3.15 0.35
N VAL A 80 -14.79 2.81 0.35
CA VAL A 80 -13.67 3.77 0.51
C VAL A 80 -13.65 4.78 -0.62
N GLY A 81 -13.69 4.30 -1.87
CA GLY A 81 -13.66 5.15 -3.06
C GLY A 81 -14.78 6.17 -3.09
N ASN A 82 -16.02 5.73 -2.86
CA ASN A 82 -17.21 6.60 -2.92
C ASN A 82 -17.34 7.56 -1.74
N SER A 83 -16.84 7.19 -0.53
CA SER A 83 -17.00 8.03 0.66
C SER A 83 -15.82 8.98 0.91
N ILE A 84 -14.61 8.62 0.43
CA ILE A 84 -13.38 9.33 0.75
C ILE A 84 -12.80 10.07 -0.46
N CYS A 85 -12.74 9.48 -1.66
CA CYS A 85 -12.15 10.11 -2.83
C CYS A 85 -13.01 11.25 -3.42
N ASN A 86 -12.39 12.19 -4.15
CA ASN A 86 -13.11 13.23 -4.88
C ASN A 86 -13.75 12.70 -6.17
N ASP A 87 -13.07 11.76 -6.81
CA ASP A 87 -13.54 11.01 -7.96
C ASP A 87 -13.13 9.54 -7.77
N PHE A 88 -14.01 8.61 -8.12
CA PHE A 88 -13.74 7.18 -7.97
C PHE A 88 -14.12 6.44 -9.23
N LYS A 89 -13.24 5.55 -9.66
CA LYS A 89 -13.42 4.75 -10.88
C LYS A 89 -13.19 3.27 -10.59
N ILE A 90 -13.93 2.44 -11.29
CA ILE A 90 -13.76 0.99 -11.30
C ILE A 90 -13.31 0.60 -12.70
N LEU A 91 -12.18 -0.08 -12.78
CA LEU A 91 -11.61 -0.61 -14.00
C LEU A 91 -11.34 -2.10 -13.84
N ASP A 92 -12.20 -2.95 -14.40
CA ASP A 92 -12.00 -4.40 -14.40
C ASP A 92 -10.86 -4.75 -15.39
N ILE A 93 -9.75 -5.27 -14.85
CA ILE A 93 -8.54 -5.65 -15.60
C ILE A 93 -8.46 -7.15 -15.89
N THR A 94 -9.56 -7.89 -15.77
CA THR A 94 -9.61 -9.35 -15.96
C THR A 94 -9.11 -9.78 -17.33
N ASN A 95 -9.61 -9.13 -18.39
CA ASN A 95 -9.29 -9.49 -19.76
C ASN A 95 -7.84 -9.18 -20.11
N GLU A 96 -7.33 -8.03 -19.68
CA GLU A 96 -5.94 -7.65 -19.85
C GLU A 96 -5.00 -8.62 -19.12
N ALA A 97 -5.31 -8.98 -17.88
CA ALA A 97 -4.52 -9.95 -17.13
C ALA A 97 -4.48 -11.33 -17.83
N LYS A 98 -5.59 -11.76 -18.39
CA LYS A 98 -5.65 -13.01 -19.16
C LYS A 98 -4.84 -12.94 -20.46
N SER A 99 -4.84 -11.81 -21.14
CA SER A 99 -4.15 -11.63 -22.43
C SER A 99 -2.61 -11.62 -22.27
N ILE A 100 -2.11 -11.11 -21.14
CA ILE A 100 -0.65 -11.02 -20.85
C ILE A 100 -0.15 -12.29 -20.17
N THR A 101 -1.03 -13.14 -19.63
CA THR A 101 -0.63 -14.32 -18.90
C THR A 101 0.15 -15.29 -19.81
N VAL A 102 1.41 -15.47 -19.49
CA VAL A 102 2.25 -16.45 -20.16
C VAL A 102 1.68 -17.86 -19.93
N PRO A 103 1.60 -18.71 -20.96
CA PRO A 103 1.14 -20.09 -20.81
C PRO A 103 1.83 -20.79 -19.64
N LYS A 104 1.11 -21.70 -18.99
CA LYS A 104 1.66 -22.55 -17.94
C LYS A 104 2.91 -23.26 -18.49
N LEU A 105 4.07 -23.01 -17.89
CA LEU A 105 5.30 -23.67 -18.30
C LEU A 105 5.23 -25.14 -17.81
N GLU A 106 5.50 -26.07 -18.68
CA GLU A 106 5.53 -27.49 -18.31
C GLU A 106 6.52 -27.74 -17.17
N GLY A 107 6.10 -28.57 -16.20
CA GLY A 107 6.92 -28.90 -15.04
C GLY A 107 7.01 -27.84 -13.94
N GLN A 108 6.36 -26.67 -14.07
CA GLN A 108 6.29 -25.69 -12.99
C GLN A 108 5.19 -26.00 -11.99
N TRP A 109 5.49 -25.76 -10.72
CA TRP A 109 4.55 -25.89 -9.61
C TRP A 109 3.40 -24.87 -9.74
N ASP A 110 2.19 -25.23 -9.33
CA ASP A 110 1.00 -24.37 -9.42
C ASP A 110 1.17 -23.04 -8.67
N TRP A 111 1.87 -23.04 -7.54
CA TRP A 111 2.15 -21.83 -6.76
C TRP A 111 3.03 -20.83 -7.53
N VAL A 112 4.00 -21.29 -8.33
CA VAL A 112 4.83 -20.41 -9.19
C VAL A 112 3.97 -19.70 -10.23
N ASN A 113 3.00 -20.42 -10.83
CA ASN A 113 2.09 -19.83 -11.81
C ASN A 113 1.13 -18.81 -11.15
N LYS A 114 0.67 -19.07 -9.93
CA LYS A 114 -0.11 -18.09 -9.15
C LYS A 114 0.70 -16.82 -8.86
N PHE A 115 1.95 -16.98 -8.41
CA PHE A 115 2.87 -15.85 -8.17
C PHE A 115 3.08 -15.00 -9.43
N ARG A 116 3.34 -15.64 -10.57
CA ARG A 116 3.53 -14.96 -11.85
C ARG A 116 2.29 -14.16 -12.24
N LEU A 117 1.12 -14.76 -12.12
CA LEU A 117 -0.16 -14.10 -12.42
C LEU A 117 -0.40 -12.92 -11.47
N GLY A 118 -0.16 -13.07 -10.17
CA GLY A 118 -0.25 -11.99 -9.20
C GLY A 118 0.65 -10.81 -9.56
N ASN A 119 1.91 -11.09 -9.91
CA ASN A 119 2.85 -10.07 -10.38
C ASN A 119 2.41 -9.38 -11.68
N VAL A 120 1.79 -10.11 -12.61
CA VAL A 120 1.21 -9.51 -13.84
C VAL A 120 0.08 -8.55 -13.47
N LYS A 121 -0.84 -8.96 -12.60
CA LYS A 121 -1.95 -8.11 -12.14
C LYS A 121 -1.46 -6.85 -11.43
N SER A 122 -0.46 -6.95 -10.55
CA SER A 122 0.13 -5.80 -9.87
C SER A 122 0.75 -4.82 -10.86
N ARG A 123 1.50 -5.32 -11.87
CA ARG A 123 2.07 -4.47 -12.93
C ARG A 123 1.03 -3.84 -13.84
N LEU A 124 -0.06 -4.52 -14.15
CA LEU A 124 -1.17 -3.94 -14.90
C LEU A 124 -1.81 -2.77 -14.13
N ARG A 125 -2.05 -2.95 -12.84
CA ARG A 125 -2.55 -1.86 -11.99
C ARG A 125 -1.62 -0.65 -12.03
N MET A 126 -0.31 -0.86 -11.92
CA MET A 126 0.69 0.21 -12.05
C MET A 126 0.59 0.93 -13.40
N ILE A 127 0.49 0.19 -14.52
CA ILE A 127 0.37 0.79 -15.85
C ILE A 127 -0.87 1.71 -15.93
N HIS A 128 -2.02 1.24 -15.46
CA HIS A 128 -3.25 2.04 -15.46
C HIS A 128 -3.15 3.27 -14.55
N LEU A 129 -2.53 3.13 -13.35
CA LEU A 129 -2.35 4.26 -12.44
C LEU A 129 -1.48 5.36 -13.08
N TYR A 130 -0.38 5.00 -13.73
CA TYR A 130 0.48 5.97 -14.41
C TYR A 130 -0.14 6.59 -15.66
N ASP A 131 -0.93 5.82 -16.42
CA ASP A 131 -1.71 6.37 -17.54
C ASP A 131 -2.73 7.41 -17.05
N MET A 132 -3.47 7.07 -15.98
CA MET A 132 -4.43 7.98 -15.34
C MET A 132 -3.74 9.20 -14.73
N ALA A 133 -2.55 9.04 -14.14
CA ALA A 133 -1.76 10.16 -13.61
C ALA A 133 -1.45 11.16 -14.72
N LYS A 134 -1.03 10.68 -15.89
CA LYS A 134 -0.80 11.55 -17.05
C LYS A 134 -2.09 12.21 -17.56
N ALA A 135 -3.18 11.46 -17.62
CA ALA A 135 -4.47 11.98 -18.10
C ALA A 135 -5.07 13.07 -17.21
N PHE A 136 -4.82 13.01 -15.89
CA PHE A 136 -5.36 13.97 -14.92
C PHE A 136 -4.33 15.01 -14.42
N GLY A 137 -3.14 15.07 -15.01
CA GLY A 137 -2.09 16.01 -14.58
C GLY A 137 -1.64 15.78 -13.13
N GLY A 138 -1.54 14.52 -12.73
CA GLY A 138 -1.22 14.09 -11.38
C GLY A 138 -0.03 13.14 -11.31
N ILE A 139 0.16 12.57 -10.13
CA ILE A 139 1.16 11.55 -9.83
C ILE A 139 0.54 10.36 -9.10
N VAL A 140 1.21 9.22 -9.18
CA VAL A 140 0.79 8.00 -8.48
C VAL A 140 1.19 8.05 -7.01
N VAL A 141 0.22 7.81 -6.13
CA VAL A 141 0.45 7.75 -4.68
C VAL A 141 0.52 6.30 -4.23
N GLY A 142 1.63 5.95 -3.58
CA GLY A 142 1.90 4.62 -3.03
C GLY A 142 1.21 4.39 -1.69
N THR A 143 1.05 3.11 -1.38
CA THR A 143 0.41 2.63 -0.15
C THR A 143 1.31 1.69 0.66
N ASP A 144 2.58 1.52 0.26
CA ASP A 144 3.54 0.70 0.97
C ASP A 144 3.85 1.30 2.34
N ASN A 145 3.78 0.52 3.40
CA ASN A 145 4.23 0.89 4.74
C ASN A 145 5.64 0.34 5.02
N TYR A 146 6.22 0.73 6.15
CA TYR A 146 7.62 0.39 6.46
C TYR A 146 7.84 -1.10 6.68
N THR A 147 6.89 -1.78 7.31
CA THR A 147 6.92 -3.23 7.53
C THR A 147 6.94 -3.99 6.20
N GLU A 148 6.05 -3.63 5.27
CA GLU A 148 5.99 -4.21 3.93
C GLU A 148 7.26 -3.91 3.13
N PHE A 149 7.75 -2.68 3.16
CA PHE A 149 9.01 -2.29 2.52
C PHE A 149 10.20 -3.12 3.03
N LEU A 150 10.34 -3.28 4.35
CA LEU A 150 11.42 -4.07 4.94
C LEU A 150 11.33 -5.56 4.60
N LEU A 151 10.13 -6.11 4.59
CA LEU A 151 9.89 -7.51 4.24
C LEU A 151 9.92 -7.78 2.72
N GLY A 152 9.99 -6.70 1.90
CA GLY A 152 9.91 -6.80 0.44
C GLY A 152 8.56 -7.31 -0.06
N TYR A 153 7.48 -6.90 0.63
CA TYR A 153 6.09 -7.32 0.37
C TYR A 153 5.47 -6.50 -0.76
N SER A 154 6.19 -6.36 -1.87
CA SER A 154 5.72 -5.65 -3.06
C SER A 154 6.23 -6.31 -4.33
N THR A 155 5.56 -6.05 -5.44
CA THR A 155 5.98 -6.46 -6.78
C THR A 155 6.84 -5.37 -7.41
N ILE A 156 8.08 -5.70 -7.78
CA ILE A 156 8.98 -4.78 -8.49
C ILE A 156 8.34 -4.36 -9.82
N GLY A 157 8.21 -3.05 -10.02
CA GLY A 157 7.53 -2.48 -11.18
C GLY A 157 6.02 -2.72 -11.20
N GLY A 158 5.42 -3.00 -10.04
CA GLY A 158 4.00 -3.08 -9.79
C GLY A 158 3.62 -2.11 -8.67
N ASP A 159 3.01 -2.63 -7.60
CA ASP A 159 2.63 -1.87 -6.41
C ASP A 159 3.81 -1.21 -5.67
N GLY A 160 5.03 -1.75 -5.78
CA GLY A 160 6.24 -1.09 -5.28
C GLY A 160 6.77 0.04 -6.17
N LEU A 161 6.01 0.55 -7.15
CA LEU A 161 6.36 1.69 -7.97
C LEU A 161 5.32 2.81 -7.83
N PHE A 162 5.75 3.94 -7.31
CA PHE A 162 4.93 5.13 -7.07
C PHE A 162 5.82 6.39 -7.03
N ASP A 163 5.21 7.56 -7.13
CA ASP A 163 5.90 8.86 -7.14
C ASP A 163 5.96 9.50 -5.75
N TYR A 164 4.94 9.27 -4.93
CA TYR A 164 4.83 9.81 -3.58
C TYR A 164 4.18 8.79 -2.64
N CYS A 165 4.73 8.57 -1.46
CA CYS A 165 4.16 7.64 -0.48
C CYS A 165 4.19 8.26 0.94
N PRO A 166 3.03 8.65 1.50
CA PRO A 166 2.99 9.33 2.78
C PRO A 166 3.28 8.39 3.97
N ILE A 167 3.01 7.09 3.83
CA ILE A 167 3.08 6.11 4.92
C ILE A 167 4.30 5.18 4.88
N GLN A 168 5.22 5.38 3.93
CA GLN A 168 6.34 4.45 3.72
C GLN A 168 7.26 4.27 4.94
N TYR A 169 7.30 5.21 5.86
CA TYR A 169 8.07 5.11 7.10
C TYR A 169 7.20 4.88 8.34
N LEU A 170 5.91 4.56 8.18
CA LEU A 170 5.07 4.06 9.26
C LEU A 170 5.13 2.54 9.34
N TRP A 171 5.27 2.02 10.55
CA TRP A 171 5.07 0.60 10.81
C TRP A 171 3.63 0.18 10.53
N LYS A 172 3.39 -1.08 10.19
CA LYS A 172 2.02 -1.57 9.95
C LYS A 172 1.13 -1.37 11.18
N SER A 173 1.67 -1.59 12.38
CA SER A 173 0.96 -1.29 13.63
C SER A 173 0.58 0.20 13.76
N GLU A 174 1.44 1.11 13.34
CA GLU A 174 1.16 2.56 13.34
C GLU A 174 0.11 2.97 12.29
N VAL A 175 0.06 2.28 11.15
CA VAL A 175 -1.02 2.46 10.16
C VAL A 175 -2.38 2.11 10.78
N TYR A 176 -2.45 1.02 11.57
CA TYR A 176 -3.66 0.68 12.32
C TYR A 176 -4.03 1.72 13.39
N GLU A 177 -3.04 2.25 14.12
CA GLU A 177 -3.29 3.35 15.09
C GLU A 177 -3.86 4.58 14.38
N LEU A 178 -3.31 4.95 13.23
CA LEU A 178 -3.76 6.10 12.45
C LEU A 178 -5.17 5.89 11.88
N ALA A 179 -5.48 4.68 11.40
CA ALA A 179 -6.83 4.35 10.94
C ALA A 179 -7.88 4.43 12.06
N ASN A 180 -7.54 3.95 13.26
CA ASN A 180 -8.43 4.09 14.43
C ASN A 180 -8.62 5.56 14.83
N TYR A 181 -7.57 6.37 14.77
CA TYR A 181 -7.67 7.81 15.00
C TYR A 181 -8.61 8.49 13.98
N PHE A 182 -8.55 8.13 12.71
CA PHE A 182 -9.48 8.64 11.70
C PHE A 182 -10.91 8.18 11.94
N LEU A 183 -11.10 6.94 12.37
CA LEU A 183 -12.41 6.41 12.74
C LEU A 183 -13.05 7.23 13.88
N GLU A 184 -12.30 7.57 14.92
CA GLU A 184 -12.76 8.42 16.03
C GLU A 184 -13.16 9.81 15.55
N ILE A 185 -12.36 10.43 14.66
CA ILE A 185 -12.71 11.74 14.06
C ILE A 185 -14.03 11.65 13.29
N GLU A 186 -14.23 10.63 12.48
CA GLU A 186 -15.43 10.52 11.66
C GLU A 186 -16.68 10.16 12.49
N ILE A 187 -16.54 9.39 13.58
CA ILE A 187 -17.59 9.15 14.56
C ILE A 187 -18.00 10.47 15.24
N ALA A 188 -17.04 11.25 15.73
CA ALA A 188 -17.28 12.54 16.38
C ALA A 188 -18.00 13.52 15.44
N ASN A 189 -17.68 13.48 14.14
CA ASN A 189 -18.31 14.30 13.11
C ASN A 189 -19.59 13.70 12.51
N LYS A 190 -20.04 12.52 12.98
CA LYS A 190 -21.24 11.80 12.52
C LYS A 190 -21.26 11.52 11.00
N ARG A 191 -20.11 11.23 10.40
CA ARG A 191 -19.97 10.92 8.98
C ARG A 191 -19.97 9.40 8.77
N TRP A 192 -21.17 8.82 8.91
CA TRP A 192 -21.37 7.38 9.01
C TRP A 192 -20.93 6.57 7.79
N ASP A 193 -20.97 7.14 6.60
CA ASP A 193 -20.44 6.55 5.36
C ASP A 193 -18.95 6.27 5.46
N ARG A 194 -18.16 7.20 6.00
CA ARG A 194 -16.72 7.04 6.20
C ARG A 194 -16.41 6.19 7.41
N VAL A 195 -17.19 6.32 8.49
CA VAL A 195 -17.10 5.40 9.64
C VAL A 195 -17.21 3.97 9.17
N HIS A 196 -18.18 3.67 8.31
CA HIS A 196 -18.38 2.33 7.76
C HIS A 196 -17.19 1.91 6.90
N ALA A 197 -16.74 2.74 5.96
CA ALA A 197 -15.60 2.44 5.08
C ALA A 197 -14.30 2.15 5.87
N ILE A 198 -13.96 3.00 6.85
CA ILE A 198 -12.75 2.84 7.66
C ILE A 198 -12.86 1.61 8.56
N SER A 199 -14.00 1.42 9.22
CA SER A 199 -14.23 0.28 10.12
C SER A 199 -14.12 -1.06 9.39
N GLU A 200 -14.70 -1.17 8.19
CA GLU A 200 -14.60 -2.37 7.35
C GLU A 200 -13.14 -2.63 6.90
N SER A 201 -12.41 -1.57 6.53
CA SER A 201 -10.99 -1.71 6.14
C SER A 201 -10.08 -2.14 7.30
N ILE A 202 -10.40 -1.74 8.54
CA ILE A 202 -9.70 -2.21 9.75
C ILE A 202 -9.99 -3.68 10.01
N GLY A 203 -11.23 -4.11 9.75
CA GLY A 203 -11.70 -5.46 10.04
C GLY A 203 -11.25 -6.54 9.06
N ILE A 204 -10.82 -6.17 7.85
CA ILE A 204 -10.37 -7.15 6.85
C ILE A 204 -8.88 -7.48 7.04
N PRO A 205 -8.51 -8.76 7.16
CA PRO A 205 -7.10 -9.14 7.25
C PRO A 205 -6.34 -8.80 5.96
N PRO A 206 -5.15 -8.18 6.04
CA PRO A 206 -4.31 -7.93 4.88
C PRO A 206 -3.98 -9.21 4.11
N GLN A 207 -4.07 -9.13 2.79
CA GLN A 207 -3.82 -10.23 1.88
C GLN A 207 -2.86 -9.82 0.78
N ALA A 208 -1.85 -10.64 0.51
CA ALA A 208 -0.89 -10.41 -0.59
C ALA A 208 -1.54 -10.48 -1.98
N GLY A 209 -2.79 -10.92 -2.08
CA GLY A 209 -3.51 -11.03 -3.36
C GLY A 209 -2.93 -12.04 -4.35
N LEU A 210 -1.94 -12.83 -3.94
CA LEU A 210 -1.23 -13.79 -4.79
C LEU A 210 -1.87 -15.19 -4.74
N GLY A 211 -2.80 -15.44 -3.80
CA GLY A 211 -3.55 -16.69 -3.65
C GLY A 211 -2.70 -17.88 -3.18
N ILE A 212 -1.63 -17.62 -2.41
CA ILE A 212 -0.75 -18.65 -1.82
C ILE A 212 -1.15 -18.96 -0.40
N SER A 213 -1.33 -17.92 0.42
CA SER A 213 -1.87 -17.96 1.78
C SER A 213 -3.18 -17.19 1.84
N LYS A 214 -3.91 -17.34 2.94
CA LYS A 214 -5.14 -16.55 3.15
C LYS A 214 -4.83 -15.13 3.61
N THR A 215 -3.77 -14.97 4.43
CA THR A 215 -3.35 -13.66 4.96
C THR A 215 -1.85 -13.49 4.88
N ASP A 216 -1.38 -12.24 4.95
CA ASP A 216 0.04 -11.90 5.00
C ASP A 216 0.71 -12.47 6.25
N LEU A 217 0.03 -12.42 7.40
CA LEU A 217 0.54 -12.96 8.67
C LEU A 217 0.73 -14.47 8.62
N GLU A 218 -0.17 -15.21 7.96
CA GLU A 218 0.03 -16.66 7.72
C GLU A 218 1.27 -16.92 6.86
N GLU A 219 1.53 -16.08 5.85
CA GLU A 219 2.70 -16.21 4.97
C GLU A 219 4.00 -15.84 5.70
N ILE A 220 3.96 -14.81 6.57
CA ILE A 220 5.09 -14.39 7.40
C ILE A 220 5.34 -15.45 8.49
N GLY A 221 4.30 -16.13 8.96
CA GLY A 221 4.33 -17.05 10.08
C GLY A 221 4.32 -16.33 11.43
N ALA A 222 3.67 -15.18 11.51
CA ALA A 222 3.58 -14.36 12.71
C ALA A 222 2.14 -14.23 13.21
N PRO A 223 1.91 -14.07 14.54
CA PRO A 223 0.57 -13.95 15.10
C PRO A 223 -0.08 -12.59 14.79
N ASP A 224 0.72 -11.52 14.73
CA ASP A 224 0.26 -10.16 14.53
C ASP A 224 1.38 -9.23 14.03
N TYR A 225 1.01 -8.03 13.59
CA TYR A 225 1.98 -7.04 13.10
C TYR A 225 2.80 -6.37 14.21
N TYR A 226 2.30 -6.31 15.44
CA TYR A 226 3.09 -5.80 16.56
C TYR A 226 4.35 -6.66 16.78
N THR A 227 4.19 -7.97 16.74
CA THR A 227 5.30 -8.94 16.81
C THR A 227 6.27 -8.75 15.66
N VAL A 228 5.78 -8.65 14.42
CA VAL A 228 6.61 -8.43 13.23
C VAL A 228 7.40 -7.13 13.34
N ASP A 229 6.72 -6.03 13.66
CA ASP A 229 7.32 -4.69 13.77
C ASP A 229 8.37 -4.64 14.88
N THR A 230 8.10 -5.29 16.02
CA THR A 230 9.06 -5.34 17.14
C THR A 230 10.33 -6.12 16.79
N ILE A 231 10.20 -7.26 16.10
CA ILE A 231 11.35 -8.03 15.61
C ILE A 231 12.15 -7.19 14.60
N LEU A 232 11.51 -6.53 13.66
CA LEU A 232 12.19 -5.69 12.67
C LEU A 232 12.88 -4.48 13.30
N LYS A 233 12.26 -3.83 14.30
CA LYS A 233 12.89 -2.76 15.09
C LYS A 233 14.17 -3.25 15.78
N SER A 234 14.10 -4.41 16.44
CA SER A 234 15.27 -5.01 17.08
C SER A 234 16.40 -5.28 16.09
N VAL A 235 16.07 -5.76 14.88
CA VAL A 235 17.07 -6.00 13.82
C VAL A 235 17.69 -4.69 13.31
N LEU A 236 16.90 -3.63 13.16
CA LEU A 236 17.40 -2.33 12.67
C LEU A 236 18.26 -1.60 13.71
N ASP A 237 17.89 -1.72 14.98
CA ASP A 237 18.56 -1.05 16.10
C ASP A 237 19.73 -1.87 16.69
N ASP A 238 19.98 -3.08 16.14
CA ASP A 238 20.98 -4.05 16.66
C ASP A 238 20.77 -4.35 18.16
N THR A 239 19.51 -4.55 18.55
CA THR A 239 19.09 -4.85 19.92
C THR A 239 18.56 -6.27 20.05
N PRO A 240 18.61 -6.90 21.22
CA PRO A 240 18.02 -8.22 21.43
C PRO A 240 16.53 -8.21 21.15
N VAL A 241 16.06 -9.23 20.43
CA VAL A 241 14.61 -9.47 20.26
C VAL A 241 14.03 -9.93 21.60
N PRO A 242 12.84 -9.45 22.01
CA PRO A 242 12.19 -9.87 23.25
C PRO A 242 12.05 -11.40 23.37
N GLU A 243 12.36 -11.94 24.56
CA GLU A 243 12.38 -13.40 24.80
C GLU A 243 10.99 -14.07 24.77
N GLU A 244 9.91 -13.27 24.89
CA GLU A 244 8.53 -13.77 24.82
C GLU A 244 8.11 -14.23 23.42
N PHE A 245 8.83 -13.86 22.36
CA PHE A 245 8.49 -14.25 21.00
C PHE A 245 9.05 -15.63 20.64
N ASP A 246 8.25 -16.39 19.90
CA ASP A 246 8.63 -17.71 19.41
C ASP A 246 9.84 -17.63 18.46
N ASN A 247 10.80 -18.50 18.64
CA ASN A 247 12.01 -18.56 17.82
C ASN A 247 11.74 -18.87 16.35
N GLU A 248 10.69 -19.62 16.05
CA GLU A 248 10.28 -19.90 14.67
C GLU A 248 9.75 -18.63 13.99
N VAL A 249 8.95 -17.84 14.71
CA VAL A 249 8.46 -16.54 14.24
C VAL A 249 9.62 -15.58 14.00
N ILE A 250 10.54 -15.43 14.97
CA ILE A 250 11.74 -14.59 14.86
C ILE A 250 12.53 -14.99 13.60
N SER A 251 12.83 -16.28 13.47
CA SER A 251 13.60 -16.80 12.33
C SER A 251 12.90 -16.58 10.99
N SER A 252 11.57 -16.68 10.95
CA SER A 252 10.78 -16.46 9.73
C SER A 252 10.82 -15.01 9.28
N VAL A 253 10.60 -14.06 10.20
CA VAL A 253 10.64 -12.60 9.92
C VAL A 253 12.04 -12.18 9.46
N ILE A 254 13.09 -12.57 10.20
CA ILE A 254 14.48 -12.21 9.85
C ILE A 254 14.88 -12.81 8.50
N ARG A 255 14.55 -14.07 8.24
CA ARG A 255 14.83 -14.72 6.94
C ARG A 255 14.17 -13.97 5.80
N ARG A 256 12.91 -13.52 5.95
CA ARG A 256 12.20 -12.76 4.93
C ARG A 256 12.84 -11.39 4.71
N TYR A 257 13.18 -10.68 5.78
CA TYR A 257 13.90 -9.42 5.73
C TYR A 257 15.22 -9.54 4.95
N GLU A 258 16.03 -10.56 5.25
CA GLU A 258 17.33 -10.77 4.59
C GLU A 258 17.18 -11.21 3.12
N ASN A 259 16.28 -12.14 2.83
CA ASN A 259 16.08 -12.66 1.47
C ASN A 259 15.58 -11.60 0.49
N ASN A 260 14.87 -10.57 0.98
CA ASN A 260 14.29 -9.52 0.16
C ASN A 260 15.07 -8.20 0.20
N LYS A 261 16.25 -8.16 0.84
CA LYS A 261 17.04 -6.92 0.96
C LYS A 261 17.37 -6.24 -0.39
N TYR A 262 17.48 -7.02 -1.46
CA TYR A 262 17.74 -6.49 -2.80
C TYR A 262 16.61 -5.58 -3.31
N LYS A 263 15.36 -5.77 -2.86
CA LYS A 263 14.22 -4.94 -3.25
C LYS A 263 14.28 -3.51 -2.68
N ARG A 264 14.98 -3.32 -1.55
CA ARG A 264 15.09 -2.03 -0.88
C ARG A 264 16.07 -1.04 -1.54
N ASN A 265 16.90 -1.53 -2.48
CA ASN A 265 17.96 -0.74 -3.12
C ASN A 265 17.93 -0.93 -4.65
N LEU A 266 16.80 -0.64 -5.28
CA LEU A 266 16.65 -0.74 -6.74
C LEU A 266 16.76 0.66 -7.39
N PRO A 267 17.29 0.74 -8.63
CA PRO A 267 17.99 -0.34 -9.34
C PRO A 267 19.39 -0.63 -8.76
N ILE A 268 19.84 -1.88 -8.87
CA ILE A 268 21.23 -2.22 -8.53
C ILE A 268 22.12 -1.72 -9.66
N VAL A 269 23.02 -0.81 -9.34
CA VAL A 269 23.95 -0.20 -10.32
C VAL A 269 25.40 -0.44 -9.93
N ILE A 270 26.29 -0.51 -10.93
CA ILE A 270 27.73 -0.57 -10.70
C ILE A 270 28.22 0.87 -10.50
N GLY A 271 28.79 1.14 -9.32
CA GLY A 271 29.38 2.46 -9.03
C GLY A 271 30.55 2.80 -9.98
N ARG A 272 30.69 4.07 -10.34
CA ARG A 272 31.73 4.53 -11.26
C ARG A 272 33.16 4.23 -10.74
N ASP A 273 33.30 4.13 -9.41
CA ASP A 273 34.54 3.77 -8.72
C ASP A 273 35.02 2.33 -9.02
N LYS A 274 34.15 1.47 -9.57
CA LYS A 274 34.47 0.10 -9.98
C LYS A 274 35.02 -0.01 -11.40
N PHE A 275 34.96 1.07 -12.17
CA PHE A 275 35.47 1.07 -13.53
C PHE A 275 36.94 1.56 -13.52
N ASN A 276 37.82 0.79 -14.15
CA ASN A 276 39.17 1.20 -14.45
C ASN A 276 39.17 1.94 -15.83
N PHE A 277 39.12 3.26 -15.77
CA PHE A 277 39.23 4.08 -16.96
C PHE A 277 40.67 4.44 -17.26
#